data_e2ba2871d1c64c5f0e132cc97b37c73c
#
_entry.id   e2ba2871d1c64c5f0e132cc97b37c73c
#
_cell.length_a   1.000
_cell.length_b   1.000
_cell.length_c   1.000
_cell.angle_alpha   90.00
_cell.angle_beta   90.00
_cell.angle_gamma   90.00
#
_symmetry.space_group_name_H-M   'P 1'
#
loop_
_entity.id
_entity.type
_entity.pdbx_description
1 polymer ?
#
loop_
_entity_poly.entity_id
_entity_poly.type
_entity_poly.pdbx_seq_one_letter_code
_entity_poly.pdbx_strand_id
1 'polypeptide(L)'
;MQMSALPAVIALMFSCTGWANVGENTDKSDENRVIFEDNYNLVLVGGGLSTCSSFSQKNCLDSSFSQQHKQQSLYQITENAVQSLLSSAPFLHQPEDYRADFSRVIKNIYAKLQNKSLTSGDLRDAFSRVNYSNLNGSLFYQEIPDRLYYAMLDFFEIRQLDDRGNRKTEVTDLAQNKNPHSRAVYHRFVEMAKARLEKQDTTPRIAVITASSRDPFEVADFYQSVFKEAGAEVIWLPLDKSYQQARNLEEKGFAGCEKLTDIRAANGSFNREAIYPNRTALQKSVCQDPQQLYQQIRQVQGVFFNGGDQSLTLAALLNEEGTDSKELQLIKQQMAGGKLVVGGTSAGTAVQSGGVFANRPVPMISNGDSATAFARGPFATPPPGTRCADDSKCCNGLQGSDLTYRAGGGSGLFNLGILDTHFSERDREARLALLSTYTGTRFGFGVDEATALLVNTTGTNIKMEVIGQGGVFVTDSQSGIYKLQGNKRQLVASSHYLNHGDRFAFDTQEKQLRFELAGNVVTDRINVTPVLEEGVWRRLLSHNCGTQEPLNWSLDNIAYVAMPTEDTLFSLSDNKGQQRCSYINLPFGIEN
;
A
#
# COMPACT_ATOMS: atom_id res chain seq x y z
N MET A 1 9.33 -5.30 36.12
CA MET A 1 7.93 -5.54 36.53
C MET A 1 7.52 -6.89 35.96
N GLN A 2 6.98 -7.78 36.78
CA GLN A 2 7.02 -9.24 36.64
C GLN A 2 6.20 -9.78 35.43
N MET A 3 6.86 -10.66 34.70
CA MET A 3 6.42 -11.52 33.60
C MET A 3 5.43 -12.58 34.11
N SER A 4 4.13 -12.27 34.16
CA SER A 4 3.08 -13.26 34.51
C SER A 4 2.25 -13.77 33.33
N ALA A 5 2.46 -13.25 32.11
CA ALA A 5 1.67 -13.59 30.91
C ALA A 5 2.21 -14.80 30.12
N LEU A 6 3.50 -15.10 30.24
CA LEU A 6 4.19 -16.14 29.46
C LEU A 6 3.63 -17.58 29.61
N PRO A 7 3.20 -18.05 30.78
CA PRO A 7 2.78 -19.45 30.95
C PRO A 7 1.56 -19.86 30.13
N ALA A 8 0.65 -18.92 29.85
CA ALA A 8 -0.60 -19.23 29.14
C ALA A 8 -0.39 -19.41 27.63
N VAL A 9 0.47 -18.58 27.01
CA VAL A 9 0.80 -18.69 25.59
C VAL A 9 1.64 -19.93 25.31
N ILE A 10 2.60 -20.25 26.18
CA ILE A 10 3.39 -21.47 26.09
C ILE A 10 2.49 -22.72 26.22
N ALA A 11 1.52 -22.73 27.12
CA ALA A 11 0.58 -23.84 27.27
C ALA A 11 -0.30 -24.04 26.02
N LEU A 12 -0.63 -22.95 25.30
CA LEU A 12 -1.34 -23.02 24.02
C LEU A 12 -0.49 -23.65 22.91
N MET A 13 0.81 -23.37 22.88
CA MET A 13 1.72 -23.95 21.87
C MET A 13 1.87 -25.46 22.03
N PHE A 14 1.96 -25.97 23.25
CA PHE A 14 2.07 -27.41 23.51
C PHE A 14 0.79 -28.19 23.17
N SER A 15 -0.35 -27.54 22.99
CA SER A 15 -1.60 -28.21 22.57
C SER A 15 -1.72 -28.33 21.03
N CYS A 16 -0.83 -27.76 20.27
CA CYS A 16 -0.79 -27.83 18.80
C CYS A 16 0.15 -28.96 18.33
N THR A 17 -0.28 -30.20 18.45
CA THR A 17 0.41 -31.35 17.84
C THR A 17 -0.10 -31.55 16.42
N GLY A 18 0.58 -30.98 15.44
CA GLY A 18 0.18 -31.13 14.02
C GLY A 18 0.90 -30.12 13.12
N TRP A 19 2.20 -29.93 13.34
CA TRP A 19 3.03 -29.09 12.45
C TRP A 19 3.29 -29.84 11.13
N ALA A 20 3.23 -29.13 10.02
CA ALA A 20 3.46 -29.72 8.70
C ALA A 20 4.84 -30.39 8.66
N ASN A 21 4.88 -31.66 8.21
CA ASN A 21 6.11 -32.37 7.97
C ASN A 21 6.96 -31.60 6.95
N VAL A 22 8.12 -31.16 7.36
CA VAL A 22 9.21 -30.79 6.46
C VAL A 22 9.69 -32.10 5.86
N GLY A 23 9.49 -32.30 4.57
CA GLY A 23 10.08 -33.45 3.89
C GLY A 23 11.60 -33.41 4.12
N GLU A 24 12.12 -34.43 4.77
CA GLU A 24 13.56 -34.66 4.91
C GLU A 24 14.23 -34.46 3.56
N ASN A 25 15.23 -33.61 3.50
CA ASN A 25 16.12 -33.43 2.37
C ASN A 25 17.05 -34.66 2.28
N THR A 26 16.46 -35.85 2.18
CA THR A 26 17.14 -37.09 1.86
C THR A 26 16.95 -37.35 0.38
N ASP A 27 18.05 -37.36 -0.33
CA ASP A 27 18.33 -37.81 -1.70
C ASP A 27 17.29 -38.83 -2.23
N LYS A 28 16.10 -38.33 -2.63
CA LYS A 28 15.09 -39.08 -3.35
C LYS A 28 14.72 -38.32 -4.62
N SER A 29 15.29 -38.80 -5.71
CA SER A 29 14.87 -38.65 -7.11
C SER A 29 14.25 -37.30 -7.52
N ASP A 30 14.82 -36.70 -8.53
CA ASP A 30 14.54 -35.45 -9.24
C ASP A 30 13.06 -35.14 -9.61
N GLU A 31 12.11 -35.99 -9.26
CA GLU A 31 10.70 -35.87 -9.68
C GLU A 31 9.87 -34.81 -8.91
N ASN A 32 10.36 -34.24 -7.78
CA ASN A 32 9.61 -33.31 -6.95
C ASN A 32 10.26 -31.92 -6.79
N ARG A 33 11.25 -31.58 -7.60
CA ARG A 33 11.88 -30.26 -7.56
C ARG A 33 10.96 -29.23 -8.21
N VAL A 34 10.52 -28.21 -7.46
CA VAL A 34 9.79 -27.08 -8.02
C VAL A 34 10.73 -26.30 -8.94
N ILE A 35 10.50 -26.34 -10.25
CA ILE A 35 11.27 -25.53 -11.19
C ILE A 35 10.75 -24.10 -11.12
N PHE A 36 11.59 -23.18 -10.65
CA PHE A 36 11.29 -21.75 -10.67
C PHE A 36 11.72 -21.16 -12.02
N GLU A 37 10.75 -20.97 -12.90
CA GLU A 37 10.92 -20.22 -14.14
C GLU A 37 10.60 -18.75 -13.89
N ASP A 38 11.27 -17.86 -14.59
CA ASP A 38 11.15 -16.39 -14.49
C ASP A 38 9.84 -15.88 -15.14
N ASN A 39 8.71 -16.49 -14.78
CA ASN A 39 7.40 -16.21 -15.39
C ASN A 39 6.39 -15.62 -14.41
N TYR A 40 6.86 -14.71 -13.53
CA TYR A 40 6.01 -14.03 -12.58
C TYR A 40 5.05 -13.07 -13.27
N ASN A 41 3.81 -12.96 -12.78
CA ASN A 41 2.75 -12.09 -13.32
C ASN A 41 2.20 -11.06 -12.32
N LEU A 42 2.65 -11.12 -11.04
CA LEU A 42 2.38 -10.09 -10.04
C LEU A 42 3.68 -9.57 -9.43
N VAL A 43 3.69 -8.26 -9.08
CA VAL A 43 4.76 -7.58 -8.34
C VAL A 43 4.13 -6.82 -7.17
N LEU A 44 4.22 -7.40 -5.98
CA LEU A 44 3.56 -6.91 -4.76
C LEU A 44 4.59 -6.17 -3.91
N VAL A 45 4.64 -4.83 -4.03
CA VAL A 45 5.65 -4.00 -3.36
C VAL A 45 5.15 -3.51 -2.02
N GLY A 46 5.97 -3.67 -0.97
CA GLY A 46 5.61 -3.26 0.40
C GLY A 46 5.50 -1.75 0.63
N GLY A 47 5.89 -0.94 -0.33
CA GLY A 47 5.92 0.52 -0.19
C GLY A 47 7.34 1.05 0.00
N GLY A 48 7.46 2.31 0.46
CA GLY A 48 8.77 2.89 0.78
C GLY A 48 9.75 2.96 -0.39
N LEU A 49 9.27 2.95 -1.66
CA LEU A 49 10.10 3.12 -2.85
C LEU A 49 10.63 4.54 -2.91
N SER A 50 11.62 4.83 -2.03
CA SER A 50 12.29 6.12 -1.97
C SER A 50 12.95 6.44 -3.31
N THR A 51 12.35 7.35 -4.07
CA THR A 51 12.73 7.66 -5.45
C THR A 51 13.23 9.10 -5.54
N CYS A 52 14.37 9.29 -6.22
CA CYS A 52 14.87 10.61 -6.57
C CYS A 52 13.91 11.26 -7.56
N SER A 53 13.33 12.39 -7.18
CA SER A 53 12.43 13.18 -8.05
C SER A 53 12.58 14.66 -7.77
N SER A 54 12.05 15.48 -8.67
CA SER A 54 12.01 16.94 -8.49
C SER A 54 11.21 17.35 -7.23
N PHE A 55 10.25 16.53 -6.77
CA PHE A 55 9.54 16.70 -5.48
C PHE A 55 10.29 16.12 -4.27
N SER A 56 11.14 15.12 -4.49
CA SER A 56 11.80 14.34 -3.43
C SER A 56 13.31 14.33 -3.61
N GLN A 57 13.92 15.51 -3.73
CA GLN A 57 15.38 15.68 -3.95
C GLN A 57 16.24 15.09 -2.82
N LYS A 58 15.69 14.95 -1.61
CA LYS A 58 16.36 14.26 -0.49
C LYS A 58 16.70 12.79 -0.78
N ASN A 59 16.02 12.18 -1.74
CA ASN A 59 16.24 10.80 -2.17
C ASN A 59 17.30 10.68 -3.27
N CYS A 60 17.91 11.79 -3.70
CA CYS A 60 18.91 11.82 -4.75
C CYS A 60 20.33 11.80 -4.17
N LEU A 61 21.24 11.10 -4.85
CA LEU A 61 22.67 11.12 -4.52
C LEU A 61 23.25 12.51 -4.78
N ASP A 62 23.15 12.97 -6.02
CA ASP A 62 23.57 14.29 -6.47
C ASP A 62 22.76 14.64 -7.72
N SER A 63 21.65 15.34 -7.54
CA SER A 63 20.77 15.72 -8.65
C SER A 63 20.26 17.13 -8.45
N SER A 64 20.34 17.94 -9.49
CA SER A 64 19.71 19.26 -9.55
C SER A 64 18.67 19.27 -10.64
N PHE A 65 17.40 19.41 -10.26
CA PHE A 65 16.31 19.53 -11.21
C PHE A 65 16.15 20.96 -11.69
N SER A 66 15.95 21.11 -12.99
CA SER A 66 15.67 22.41 -13.60
C SER A 66 14.40 23.04 -13.02
N GLN A 67 14.38 24.38 -12.95
CA GLN A 67 13.18 25.15 -12.57
C GLN A 67 12.00 24.98 -13.57
N GLN A 68 12.23 24.34 -14.72
CA GLN A 68 11.17 23.95 -15.65
C GLN A 68 10.33 22.78 -15.15
N HIS A 69 10.81 22.03 -14.15
CA HIS A 69 10.09 20.92 -13.52
C HIS A 69 9.35 21.37 -12.28
N LYS A 70 8.22 20.70 -11.96
CA LYS A 70 7.47 20.93 -10.72
C LYS A 70 8.27 20.38 -9.55
N GLN A 71 8.64 21.24 -8.60
CA GLN A 71 9.42 20.85 -7.42
C GLN A 71 8.57 20.81 -6.13
N GLN A 72 7.42 21.44 -6.15
CA GLN A 72 6.45 21.46 -5.05
C GLN A 72 5.11 21.99 -5.55
N SER A 73 4.03 21.76 -4.81
CA SER A 73 2.77 22.46 -5.04
C SER A 73 2.84 23.87 -4.51
N LEU A 74 2.30 24.84 -5.25
CA LEU A 74 2.22 26.25 -4.89
C LEU A 74 0.77 26.68 -4.80
N TYR A 75 0.50 27.60 -3.88
CA TYR A 75 -0.82 28.09 -3.55
C TYR A 75 -0.88 29.61 -3.69
N GLN A 76 -2.04 30.14 -4.06
CA GLN A 76 -2.28 31.57 -4.11
C GLN A 76 -3.68 31.86 -3.58
N ILE A 77 -3.77 32.78 -2.63
CA ILE A 77 -5.05 33.16 -2.04
C ILE A 77 -5.58 34.36 -2.85
N THR A 78 -6.45 34.08 -3.81
CA THR A 78 -7.13 35.10 -4.62
C THR A 78 -8.56 35.28 -4.13
N GLU A 79 -9.19 36.41 -4.50
CA GLU A 79 -10.58 36.67 -4.15
C GLU A 79 -11.51 35.56 -4.69
N ASN A 80 -11.34 35.17 -5.96
CA ASN A 80 -12.13 34.10 -6.58
C ASN A 80 -11.94 32.75 -5.85
N ALA A 81 -10.70 32.41 -5.47
CA ALA A 81 -10.41 31.19 -4.73
C ALA A 81 -11.07 31.18 -3.34
N VAL A 82 -11.05 32.32 -2.64
CA VAL A 82 -11.73 32.50 -1.36
C VAL A 82 -13.25 32.37 -1.53
N GLN A 83 -13.83 33.02 -2.52
CA GLN A 83 -15.27 32.91 -2.80
C GLN A 83 -15.68 31.47 -3.13
N SER A 84 -14.91 30.77 -4.00
CA SER A 84 -15.15 29.38 -4.34
C SER A 84 -15.09 28.47 -3.10
N LEU A 85 -14.10 28.65 -2.23
CA LEU A 85 -13.96 27.91 -0.99
C LEU A 85 -15.17 28.16 -0.06
N LEU A 86 -15.54 29.42 0.17
CA LEU A 86 -16.63 29.80 1.08
C LEU A 86 -18.03 29.48 0.52
N SER A 87 -18.15 29.17 -0.77
CA SER A 87 -19.38 28.67 -1.39
C SER A 87 -19.41 27.15 -1.56
N SER A 88 -18.32 26.47 -1.24
CA SER A 88 -18.21 25.02 -1.42
C SER A 88 -19.05 24.22 -0.41
N ALA A 89 -19.54 23.06 -0.82
CA ALA A 89 -20.30 22.18 0.06
C ALA A 89 -19.53 21.80 1.37
N PRO A 90 -18.21 21.50 1.35
CA PRO A 90 -17.45 21.24 2.58
C PRO A 90 -17.49 22.39 3.59
N PHE A 91 -17.51 23.64 3.13
CA PHE A 91 -17.63 24.79 4.01
C PHE A 91 -19.08 24.98 4.48
N LEU A 92 -20.06 24.92 3.58
CA LEU A 92 -21.47 25.17 3.89
C LEU A 92 -22.06 24.13 4.85
N HIS A 93 -21.53 22.92 4.88
CA HIS A 93 -21.94 21.87 5.83
C HIS A 93 -21.36 22.04 7.24
N GLN A 94 -20.45 23.01 7.47
CA GLN A 94 -19.94 23.27 8.82
C GLN A 94 -20.96 24.04 9.68
N PRO A 95 -20.89 23.91 11.01
CA PRO A 95 -21.69 24.73 11.96
C PRO A 95 -21.49 26.21 11.70
N GLU A 96 -22.52 27.04 12.00
CA GLU A 96 -22.52 28.47 11.71
C GLU A 96 -21.36 29.19 12.39
N ASP A 97 -21.13 28.93 13.67
CA ASP A 97 -20.03 29.52 14.44
C ASP A 97 -18.67 29.18 13.83
N TYR A 98 -18.48 27.92 13.43
CA TYR A 98 -17.26 27.48 12.76
C TYR A 98 -17.06 28.17 11.41
N ARG A 99 -18.12 28.32 10.61
CA ARG A 99 -18.08 29.05 9.33
C ARG A 99 -17.71 30.51 9.51
N ALA A 100 -18.24 31.15 10.56
CA ALA A 100 -17.89 32.53 10.88
C ALA A 100 -16.41 32.69 11.23
N ASP A 101 -15.88 31.80 12.08
CA ASP A 101 -14.47 31.81 12.47
C ASP A 101 -13.55 31.47 11.27
N PHE A 102 -13.87 30.44 10.50
CA PHE A 102 -13.11 30.07 9.31
C PHE A 102 -13.08 31.22 8.29
N SER A 103 -14.22 31.85 8.01
CA SER A 103 -14.30 33.00 7.11
C SER A 103 -13.47 34.17 7.59
N ARG A 104 -13.49 34.45 8.88
CA ARG A 104 -12.69 35.52 9.51
C ARG A 104 -11.19 35.26 9.37
N VAL A 105 -10.76 34.02 9.63
CA VAL A 105 -9.37 33.60 9.50
C VAL A 105 -8.89 33.71 8.04
N ILE A 106 -9.63 33.12 7.09
CA ILE A 106 -9.29 33.16 5.66
C ILE A 106 -9.23 34.59 5.12
N LYS A 107 -10.21 35.46 5.45
CA LYS A 107 -10.19 36.85 5.05
C LYS A 107 -8.99 37.62 5.62
N ASN A 108 -8.59 37.34 6.85
CA ASN A 108 -7.41 37.95 7.48
C ASN A 108 -6.13 37.54 6.75
N ILE A 109 -6.00 36.24 6.43
CA ILE A 109 -4.86 35.71 5.67
C ILE A 109 -4.84 36.30 4.26
N TYR A 110 -5.99 36.33 3.56
CA TYR A 110 -6.12 36.95 2.24
C TYR A 110 -5.67 38.43 2.25
N ALA A 111 -6.13 39.22 3.19
CA ALA A 111 -5.74 40.65 3.29
C ALA A 111 -4.23 40.87 3.41
N LYS A 112 -3.50 39.93 4.00
CA LYS A 112 -2.04 40.01 4.21
C LYS A 112 -1.22 39.38 3.09
N LEU A 113 -1.74 38.35 2.41
CA LEU A 113 -0.96 37.47 1.51
C LEU A 113 -1.58 37.34 0.10
N GLN A 114 -2.59 38.16 -0.22
CA GLN A 114 -3.20 38.13 -1.55
C GLN A 114 -2.16 38.19 -2.66
N ASN A 115 -2.36 37.36 -3.68
CA ASN A 115 -1.52 37.28 -4.88
C ASN A 115 -0.04 36.83 -4.64
N LYS A 116 0.34 36.47 -3.41
CA LYS A 116 1.63 35.84 -3.17
C LYS A 116 1.58 34.35 -3.46
N SER A 117 2.64 33.86 -4.08
CA SER A 117 2.85 32.42 -4.22
C SER A 117 3.36 31.85 -2.90
N LEU A 118 2.68 30.85 -2.38
CA LEU A 118 2.90 30.24 -1.06
C LEU A 118 3.19 28.76 -1.23
N THR A 119 4.08 28.23 -0.41
CA THR A 119 4.21 26.78 -0.19
C THR A 119 3.16 26.30 0.81
N SER A 120 3.04 24.97 0.99
CA SER A 120 2.18 24.41 2.06
C SER A 120 2.65 24.83 3.46
N GLY A 121 3.97 24.98 3.64
CA GLY A 121 4.56 25.51 4.87
C GLY A 121 4.14 26.97 5.12
N ASP A 122 4.28 27.83 4.10
CA ASP A 122 3.87 29.24 4.20
C ASP A 122 2.37 29.38 4.52
N LEU A 123 1.54 28.52 3.93
CA LEU A 123 0.10 28.51 4.21
C LEU A 123 -0.19 28.13 5.66
N ARG A 124 0.44 27.08 6.18
CA ARG A 124 0.33 26.70 7.59
C ARG A 124 0.80 27.81 8.52
N ASP A 125 1.94 28.44 8.21
CA ASP A 125 2.49 29.55 8.99
C ASP A 125 1.59 30.79 8.95
N ALA A 126 0.88 31.01 7.84
CA ALA A 126 -0.12 32.08 7.75
C ALA A 126 -1.27 31.87 8.74
N PHE A 127 -1.74 30.65 8.90
CA PHE A 127 -2.74 30.32 9.94
C PHE A 127 -2.18 30.53 11.35
N SER A 128 -0.96 30.07 11.63
CA SER A 128 -0.35 30.18 12.97
C SER A 128 -0.20 31.62 13.47
N ARG A 129 -0.11 32.58 12.53
CA ARG A 129 -0.02 34.03 12.84
C ARG A 129 -1.38 34.67 13.08
N VAL A 130 -2.49 33.97 12.91
CA VAL A 130 -3.83 34.47 13.20
C VAL A 130 -4.23 34.03 14.59
N ASN A 131 -4.25 34.97 15.53
CA ASN A 131 -4.68 34.73 16.90
C ASN A 131 -5.72 35.76 17.30
N TYR A 132 -6.83 35.30 17.81
CA TYR A 132 -7.88 36.09 18.42
C TYR A 132 -8.04 35.66 19.89
N SER A 133 -8.76 36.40 20.69
CA SER A 133 -8.98 36.09 22.12
C SER A 133 -9.58 34.69 22.36
N ASN A 134 -10.32 34.19 21.38
CA ASN A 134 -11.03 32.89 21.42
C ASN A 134 -10.53 31.86 20.38
N LEU A 135 -9.44 32.16 19.64
CA LEU A 135 -9.00 31.29 18.56
C LEU A 135 -7.47 31.29 18.43
N ASN A 136 -6.85 30.11 18.55
CA ASN A 136 -5.45 29.88 18.22
C ASN A 136 -5.35 29.33 16.79
N GLY A 137 -4.70 30.07 15.90
CA GLY A 137 -4.65 29.73 14.49
C GLY A 137 -3.91 28.42 14.17
N SER A 138 -2.91 28.04 14.98
CA SER A 138 -2.21 26.76 14.80
C SER A 138 -3.12 25.56 15.11
N LEU A 139 -3.83 25.61 16.24
CA LEU A 139 -4.80 24.58 16.61
C LEU A 139 -5.95 24.54 15.61
N PHE A 140 -6.47 25.72 15.26
CA PHE A 140 -7.55 25.83 14.28
C PHE A 140 -7.17 25.16 12.93
N TYR A 141 -5.93 25.36 12.44
CA TYR A 141 -5.45 24.71 11.22
C TYR A 141 -5.40 23.18 11.34
N GLN A 142 -5.00 22.67 12.50
CA GLN A 142 -4.95 21.22 12.75
C GLN A 142 -6.35 20.59 12.82
N GLU A 143 -7.34 21.34 13.30
CA GLU A 143 -8.72 20.90 13.49
C GLU A 143 -9.62 21.12 12.25
N ILE A 144 -9.10 21.69 11.14
CA ILE A 144 -9.89 21.83 9.92
C ILE A 144 -10.34 20.43 9.46
N PRO A 145 -11.66 20.17 9.30
CA PRO A 145 -12.16 18.88 8.84
C PRO A 145 -11.59 18.49 7.47
N ASP A 146 -11.30 17.21 7.25
CA ASP A 146 -10.64 16.67 6.04
C ASP A 146 -11.14 17.29 4.74
N ARG A 147 -12.44 17.24 4.52
CA ARG A 147 -13.01 17.70 3.24
C ARG A 147 -12.84 19.20 3.03
N LEU A 148 -12.95 20.01 4.11
CA LEU A 148 -12.75 21.45 4.03
C LEU A 148 -11.27 21.80 3.86
N TYR A 149 -10.38 21.07 4.54
CA TYR A 149 -8.94 21.22 4.38
C TYR A 149 -8.49 20.98 2.93
N TYR A 150 -8.94 19.88 2.33
CA TYR A 150 -8.59 19.58 0.95
C TYR A 150 -9.27 20.52 -0.05
N ALA A 151 -10.50 20.95 0.20
CA ALA A 151 -11.13 21.99 -0.62
C ALA A 151 -10.32 23.30 -0.58
N MET A 152 -9.83 23.70 0.59
CA MET A 152 -8.97 24.88 0.72
C MET A 152 -7.68 24.75 -0.09
N LEU A 153 -6.98 23.61 0.01
CA LEU A 153 -5.77 23.37 -0.77
C LEU A 153 -6.06 23.42 -2.27
N ASP A 154 -7.09 22.70 -2.72
CA ASP A 154 -7.43 22.57 -4.13
C ASP A 154 -7.87 23.89 -4.78
N PHE A 155 -8.62 24.73 -4.06
CA PHE A 155 -9.01 26.05 -4.57
C PHE A 155 -7.86 27.06 -4.58
N PHE A 156 -6.89 26.92 -3.66
CA PHE A 156 -5.73 27.81 -3.60
C PHE A 156 -4.57 27.33 -4.47
N GLU A 157 -4.54 26.06 -4.89
CA GLU A 157 -3.48 25.55 -5.77
C GLU A 157 -3.44 26.33 -7.07
N ILE A 158 -2.22 26.65 -7.53
CA ILE A 158 -1.98 27.32 -8.81
C ILE A 158 -1.32 26.40 -9.81
N ARG A 159 -1.76 26.49 -11.05
CA ARG A 159 -1.13 25.82 -12.19
C ARG A 159 0.22 26.47 -12.47
N GLN A 160 1.30 25.72 -12.28
CA GLN A 160 2.65 26.17 -12.60
C GLN A 160 2.97 25.89 -14.07
N LEU A 161 3.50 26.91 -14.77
CA LEU A 161 3.83 26.82 -16.17
C LEU A 161 5.34 26.95 -16.37
N ASP A 162 5.88 26.22 -17.36
CA ASP A 162 7.24 26.38 -17.85
C ASP A 162 7.34 27.62 -18.77
N ASP A 163 8.55 27.93 -19.25
CA ASP A 163 8.78 29.09 -20.12
C ASP A 163 8.08 29.00 -21.48
N ARG A 164 7.58 27.84 -21.84
CA ARG A 164 6.80 27.58 -23.07
C ARG A 164 5.29 27.60 -22.84
N GLY A 165 4.84 27.86 -21.61
CA GLY A 165 3.43 27.87 -21.23
C GLY A 165 2.83 26.48 -20.98
N ASN A 166 3.63 25.41 -20.94
CA ASN A 166 3.16 24.09 -20.58
C ASN A 166 3.11 23.93 -19.06
N ARG A 167 2.21 23.09 -18.57
CA ARG A 167 2.18 22.75 -17.14
C ARG A 167 3.49 22.05 -16.73
N LYS A 168 4.13 22.56 -15.68
CA LYS A 168 5.29 21.86 -15.09
C LYS A 168 4.86 20.50 -14.53
N THR A 169 5.68 19.50 -14.76
CA THR A 169 5.49 18.12 -14.30
C THR A 169 6.58 17.73 -13.31
N GLU A 170 6.26 16.85 -12.38
CA GLU A 170 7.27 16.14 -11.60
C GLU A 170 8.05 15.21 -12.53
N VAL A 171 9.36 15.13 -12.34
CA VAL A 171 10.24 14.20 -13.05
C VAL A 171 11.13 13.47 -12.05
N THR A 172 11.52 12.25 -12.41
CA THR A 172 12.38 11.37 -11.62
C THR A 172 13.78 11.31 -12.22
N ASP A 173 14.74 10.81 -11.43
CA ASP A 173 16.10 10.47 -11.86
C ASP A 173 16.52 9.17 -11.17
N LEU A 174 16.24 8.04 -11.82
CA LEU A 174 16.56 6.71 -11.28
C LEU A 174 18.05 6.44 -11.21
N ALA A 175 18.87 7.11 -12.04
CA ALA A 175 20.32 6.97 -12.00
C ALA A 175 20.91 7.58 -10.71
N GLN A 176 20.29 8.66 -10.22
CA GLN A 176 20.67 9.35 -8.99
C GLN A 176 19.93 8.84 -7.73
N ASN A 177 19.21 7.73 -7.83
CA ASN A 177 18.45 7.20 -6.71
C ASN A 177 19.35 6.70 -5.57
N LYS A 178 19.22 7.26 -4.36
CA LYS A 178 19.98 6.80 -3.18
C LYS A 178 19.71 5.34 -2.84
N ASN A 179 18.46 4.91 -2.95
CA ASN A 179 18.09 3.53 -2.66
C ASN A 179 18.16 2.68 -3.94
N PRO A 180 19.17 1.79 -4.09
CA PRO A 180 19.32 0.96 -5.27
C PRO A 180 18.23 -0.11 -5.41
N HIS A 181 17.63 -0.55 -4.28
CA HIS A 181 16.57 -1.55 -4.28
C HIS A 181 15.27 -0.98 -4.84
N SER A 182 14.91 0.27 -4.48
CA SER A 182 13.76 0.95 -5.08
C SER A 182 13.89 1.03 -6.60
N ARG A 183 15.08 1.41 -7.12
CA ARG A 183 15.36 1.42 -8.54
C ARG A 183 15.22 0.03 -9.17
N ALA A 184 15.77 -0.99 -8.52
CA ALA A 184 15.74 -2.36 -9.02
C ALA A 184 14.31 -2.91 -9.15
N VAL A 185 13.40 -2.57 -8.24
CA VAL A 185 11.98 -2.97 -8.31
C VAL A 185 11.30 -2.41 -9.55
N TYR A 186 11.52 -1.12 -9.90
CA TYR A 186 10.95 -0.53 -11.12
C TYR A 186 11.48 -1.20 -12.39
N HIS A 187 12.79 -1.42 -12.45
CA HIS A 187 13.39 -2.12 -13.59
C HIS A 187 12.87 -3.55 -13.72
N ARG A 188 12.77 -4.29 -12.61
CA ARG A 188 12.25 -5.66 -12.60
C ARG A 188 10.80 -5.71 -13.13
N PHE A 189 9.95 -4.78 -12.73
CA PHE A 189 8.58 -4.69 -13.26
C PHE A 189 8.58 -4.46 -14.79
N VAL A 190 9.42 -3.55 -15.29
CA VAL A 190 9.53 -3.28 -16.73
C VAL A 190 10.10 -4.50 -17.48
N GLU A 191 11.09 -5.20 -16.94
CA GLU A 191 11.63 -6.44 -17.51
C GLU A 191 10.56 -7.54 -17.61
N MET A 192 9.77 -7.72 -16.55
CA MET A 192 8.66 -8.68 -16.56
C MET A 192 7.57 -8.31 -17.59
N ALA A 193 7.27 -7.02 -17.74
CA ALA A 193 6.36 -6.54 -18.78
C ALA A 193 6.95 -6.77 -20.18
N LYS A 194 8.24 -6.50 -20.37
CA LYS A 194 8.95 -6.76 -21.64
C LYS A 194 8.91 -8.24 -22.03
N ALA A 195 9.02 -9.14 -21.06
CA ALA A 195 8.90 -10.58 -21.29
C ALA A 195 7.52 -11.02 -21.84
N ARG A 196 6.49 -10.17 -21.81
CA ARG A 196 5.16 -10.42 -22.40
C ARG A 196 5.05 -10.02 -23.86
N LEU A 197 6.06 -9.38 -24.43
CA LEU A 197 6.09 -9.02 -25.84
C LEU A 197 6.45 -10.23 -26.72
N GLU A 198 5.78 -10.34 -27.84
CA GLU A 198 6.12 -11.35 -28.87
C GLU A 198 7.51 -11.09 -29.48
N LYS A 199 7.89 -9.80 -29.58
CA LYS A 199 9.20 -9.35 -30.07
C LYS A 199 9.95 -8.64 -28.95
N GLN A 200 11.04 -9.20 -28.50
CA GLN A 200 11.84 -8.72 -27.36
C GLN A 200 12.63 -7.42 -27.62
N ASP A 201 12.76 -7.01 -28.87
CA ASP A 201 13.42 -5.76 -29.30
C ASP A 201 12.50 -4.54 -29.23
N THR A 202 11.22 -4.72 -28.90
CA THR A 202 10.26 -3.64 -28.74
C THR A 202 10.19 -3.14 -27.29
N THR A 203 9.77 -1.88 -27.14
CA THR A 203 9.58 -1.25 -25.81
C THR A 203 8.23 -1.69 -25.22
N PRO A 204 8.18 -2.18 -23.98
CA PRO A 204 6.90 -2.53 -23.35
C PRO A 204 6.10 -1.27 -23.03
N ARG A 205 4.78 -1.40 -23.11
CA ARG A 205 3.85 -0.35 -22.69
C ARG A 205 3.28 -0.66 -21.32
N ILE A 206 3.39 0.30 -20.41
CA ILE A 206 2.88 0.20 -19.03
C ILE A 206 1.77 1.21 -18.83
N ALA A 207 0.65 0.76 -18.27
CA ALA A 207 -0.41 1.59 -17.78
C ALA A 207 -0.24 1.86 -16.29
N VAL A 208 -0.38 3.12 -15.86
CA VAL A 208 -0.40 3.49 -14.45
C VAL A 208 -1.80 3.92 -14.04
N ILE A 209 -2.27 3.41 -12.91
CA ILE A 209 -3.55 3.73 -12.27
C ILE A 209 -3.25 4.37 -10.94
N THR A 210 -3.64 5.62 -10.77
CA THR A 210 -3.29 6.46 -9.61
C THR A 210 -4.46 6.68 -8.66
N ALA A 211 -5.41 5.75 -8.67
CA ALA A 211 -6.67 5.83 -7.95
C ALA A 211 -6.53 5.81 -6.41
N SER A 212 -5.42 5.30 -5.86
CA SER A 212 -5.17 5.33 -4.41
C SER A 212 -4.94 6.74 -3.85
N SER A 213 -4.64 7.70 -4.70
CA SER A 213 -4.44 9.09 -4.28
C SER A 213 -5.77 9.83 -4.23
N ARG A 214 -5.92 10.71 -3.23
CA ARG A 214 -7.04 11.67 -3.19
C ARG A 214 -7.09 12.53 -4.46
N ASP A 215 -5.92 12.98 -4.92
CA ASP A 215 -5.75 13.62 -6.22
C ASP A 215 -5.00 12.69 -7.18
N PRO A 216 -5.72 11.91 -8.00
CA PRO A 216 -5.10 10.97 -8.92
C PRO A 216 -4.37 11.67 -10.08
N PHE A 217 -4.66 12.95 -10.34
CA PHE A 217 -4.06 13.72 -11.43
C PHE A 217 -2.64 14.16 -11.11
N GLU A 218 -2.36 14.50 -9.83
CA GLU A 218 -1.05 14.96 -9.39
C GLU A 218 0.01 13.89 -9.52
N VAL A 219 -0.21 12.74 -8.90
CA VAL A 219 0.78 11.66 -8.81
C VAL A 219 1.04 10.92 -10.13
N ALA A 220 0.20 11.16 -11.13
CA ALA A 220 0.38 10.56 -12.46
C ALA A 220 1.68 11.02 -13.13
N ASP A 221 2.16 12.23 -12.88
CA ASP A 221 3.43 12.72 -13.42
C ASP A 221 4.61 11.87 -12.93
N PHE A 222 4.65 11.60 -11.64
CA PHE A 222 5.68 10.76 -11.02
C PHE A 222 5.73 9.36 -11.66
N TYR A 223 4.59 8.65 -11.69
CA TYR A 223 4.55 7.29 -12.22
C TYR A 223 4.83 7.21 -13.72
N GLN A 224 4.41 8.22 -14.49
CA GLN A 224 4.76 8.31 -15.91
C GLN A 224 6.27 8.53 -16.10
N SER A 225 6.89 9.37 -15.27
CA SER A 225 8.33 9.63 -15.33
C SER A 225 9.14 8.40 -14.94
N VAL A 226 8.85 7.78 -13.80
CA VAL A 226 9.67 6.68 -13.26
C VAL A 226 9.68 5.45 -14.16
N PHE A 227 8.53 5.06 -14.73
CA PHE A 227 8.50 3.91 -15.64
C PHE A 227 9.06 4.22 -17.02
N LYS A 228 8.98 5.48 -17.48
CA LYS A 228 9.68 5.91 -18.68
C LYS A 228 11.19 5.81 -18.52
N GLU A 229 11.74 6.25 -17.40
CA GLU A 229 13.18 6.09 -17.10
C GLU A 229 13.59 4.63 -16.91
N ALA A 230 12.70 3.80 -16.36
CA ALA A 230 12.93 2.37 -16.27
C ALA A 230 12.88 1.64 -17.63
N GLY A 231 12.54 2.34 -18.73
CA GLY A 231 12.62 1.83 -20.11
C GLY A 231 11.29 1.41 -20.73
N ALA A 232 10.15 1.97 -20.29
CA ALA A 232 8.83 1.67 -20.84
C ALA A 232 8.21 2.87 -21.58
N GLU A 233 7.30 2.60 -22.51
CA GLU A 233 6.26 3.56 -22.89
C GLU A 233 5.19 3.56 -21.80
N VAL A 234 4.75 4.77 -21.37
CA VAL A 234 3.84 4.87 -20.24
C VAL A 234 2.57 5.62 -20.61
N ILE A 235 1.44 5.01 -20.29
CA ILE A 235 0.12 5.64 -20.37
C ILE A 235 -0.48 5.77 -18.96
N TRP A 236 -1.21 6.84 -18.74
CA TRP A 236 -2.02 6.99 -17.53
C TRP A 236 -3.46 6.60 -17.85
N LEU A 237 -4.01 5.63 -17.12
CA LEU A 237 -5.42 5.29 -17.21
C LEU A 237 -6.18 6.13 -16.17
N PRO A 238 -7.12 7.00 -16.62
CA PRO A 238 -7.83 7.93 -15.73
C PRO A 238 -8.95 7.25 -14.93
N LEU A 239 -8.61 6.11 -14.32
CA LEU A 239 -9.51 5.35 -13.46
C LEU A 239 -9.41 5.87 -12.03
N ASP A 240 -10.50 6.36 -11.50
CA ASP A 240 -10.69 6.72 -10.11
C ASP A 240 -12.14 6.46 -9.67
N LYS A 241 -12.40 6.67 -8.38
CA LYS A 241 -13.75 6.51 -7.83
C LYS A 241 -14.78 7.38 -8.58
N SER A 242 -14.41 8.58 -9.01
CA SER A 242 -15.33 9.51 -9.68
C SER A 242 -15.67 9.04 -11.10
N TYR A 243 -14.66 8.53 -11.83
CA TYR A 243 -14.86 7.88 -13.12
C TYR A 243 -15.85 6.71 -12.99
N GLN A 244 -15.63 5.82 -12.04
CA GLN A 244 -16.48 4.63 -11.86
C GLN A 244 -17.92 5.01 -11.50
N GLN A 245 -18.11 6.00 -10.63
CA GLN A 245 -19.44 6.51 -10.30
C GLN A 245 -20.14 7.14 -11.52
N ALA A 246 -19.40 7.90 -12.34
CA ALA A 246 -19.93 8.48 -13.56
C ALA A 246 -20.36 7.38 -14.56
N ARG A 247 -19.54 6.33 -14.72
CA ARG A 247 -19.86 5.17 -15.56
C ARG A 247 -21.11 4.43 -15.09
N ASN A 248 -21.23 4.20 -13.79
CA ASN A 248 -22.43 3.56 -13.22
C ASN A 248 -23.72 4.39 -13.51
N LEU A 249 -23.60 5.72 -13.51
CA LEU A 249 -24.72 6.59 -13.91
C LEU A 249 -25.05 6.47 -15.41
N GLU A 250 -24.03 6.45 -16.29
CA GLU A 250 -24.22 6.27 -17.75
C GLU A 250 -24.92 4.93 -18.05
N GLU A 251 -24.52 3.86 -17.40
CA GLU A 251 -25.13 2.53 -17.56
C GLU A 251 -26.61 2.49 -17.15
N LYS A 252 -27.02 3.39 -16.24
CA LYS A 252 -28.40 3.59 -15.83
C LYS A 252 -29.16 4.61 -16.73
N GLY A 253 -28.54 5.14 -17.76
CA GLY A 253 -29.14 6.10 -18.69
C GLY A 253 -29.11 7.56 -18.20
N PHE A 254 -28.29 7.87 -17.19
CA PHE A 254 -28.07 9.25 -16.73
C PHE A 254 -26.78 9.82 -17.33
N ALA A 255 -26.70 11.12 -17.53
CA ALA A 255 -25.51 11.80 -18.06
C ALA A 255 -24.42 11.93 -16.98
N GLY A 256 -23.83 10.82 -16.54
CA GLY A 256 -22.83 10.77 -15.47
C GLY A 256 -21.51 11.43 -15.87
N CYS A 257 -21.04 11.19 -17.11
CA CYS A 257 -19.78 11.73 -17.61
C CYS A 257 -19.82 13.26 -17.74
N GLU A 258 -20.98 13.86 -17.97
CA GLU A 258 -21.13 15.31 -17.97
C GLU A 258 -21.04 15.90 -16.55
N LYS A 259 -21.32 15.11 -15.51
CA LYS A 259 -21.28 15.50 -14.09
C LYS A 259 -19.97 15.16 -13.39
N LEU A 260 -18.92 14.76 -14.11
CA LEU A 260 -17.64 14.35 -13.51
C LEU A 260 -17.06 15.39 -12.56
N THR A 261 -17.17 16.69 -12.86
CA THR A 261 -16.70 17.77 -11.98
C THR A 261 -17.42 17.76 -10.63
N ASP A 262 -18.76 17.62 -10.65
CA ASP A 262 -19.58 17.57 -9.44
C ASP A 262 -19.31 16.28 -8.64
N ILE A 263 -19.15 15.16 -9.35
CA ILE A 263 -18.84 13.86 -8.73
C ILE A 263 -17.45 13.91 -8.08
N ARG A 264 -16.44 14.51 -8.72
CA ARG A 264 -15.11 14.73 -8.12
C ARG A 264 -15.20 15.59 -6.86
N ALA A 265 -15.93 16.70 -6.92
CA ALA A 265 -16.15 17.56 -5.77
C ALA A 265 -16.87 16.79 -4.62
N ALA A 266 -17.88 15.97 -4.96
CA ALA A 266 -18.54 15.10 -3.99
C ALA A 266 -17.59 14.08 -3.37
N ASN A 267 -16.55 13.64 -4.08
CA ASN A 267 -15.49 12.75 -3.59
C ASN A 267 -14.31 13.47 -2.91
N GLY A 268 -14.34 14.81 -2.81
CA GLY A 268 -13.31 15.59 -2.09
C GLY A 268 -12.12 16.03 -2.95
N SER A 269 -12.28 16.09 -4.28
CA SER A 269 -11.29 16.60 -5.22
C SER A 269 -11.88 17.79 -5.99
N PHE A 270 -11.34 18.99 -5.80
CA PHE A 270 -11.93 20.25 -6.28
C PHE A 270 -11.02 20.93 -7.30
N ASN A 271 -11.59 21.77 -8.17
CA ASN A 271 -10.87 22.68 -9.08
C ASN A 271 -9.81 22.01 -9.98
N ARG A 272 -9.96 20.70 -10.27
CA ARG A 272 -8.92 19.95 -11.00
C ARG A 272 -8.82 20.34 -12.49
N GLU A 273 -9.92 20.82 -13.06
CA GLU A 273 -9.95 21.34 -14.43
C GLU A 273 -9.00 22.53 -14.62
N ALA A 274 -8.85 23.39 -13.62
CA ALA A 274 -7.95 24.53 -13.70
C ALA A 274 -6.48 24.10 -13.64
N ILE A 275 -6.16 23.05 -12.84
CA ILE A 275 -4.79 22.60 -12.62
C ILE A 275 -4.36 21.57 -13.68
N TYR A 276 -5.24 20.62 -14.05
CA TYR A 276 -4.98 19.49 -14.95
C TYR A 276 -5.95 19.41 -16.13
N PRO A 277 -6.14 20.48 -16.94
CA PRO A 277 -7.19 20.53 -17.96
C PRO A 277 -7.12 19.37 -18.97
N ASN A 278 -5.92 18.99 -19.40
CA ASN A 278 -5.75 17.89 -20.37
C ASN A 278 -6.11 16.53 -19.77
N ARG A 279 -5.82 16.31 -18.49
CA ARG A 279 -6.13 15.05 -17.79
C ARG A 279 -7.61 14.91 -17.48
N THR A 280 -8.24 16.00 -17.05
CA THR A 280 -9.69 16.01 -16.81
C THR A 280 -10.49 15.86 -18.11
N ALA A 281 -10.01 16.47 -19.20
CA ALA A 281 -10.59 16.27 -20.53
C ALA A 281 -10.44 14.82 -21.03
N LEU A 282 -9.25 14.20 -20.83
CA LEU A 282 -9.04 12.78 -21.14
C LEU A 282 -9.99 11.90 -20.34
N GLN A 283 -10.11 12.12 -19.01
CA GLN A 283 -11.02 11.35 -18.17
C GLN A 283 -12.46 11.45 -18.64
N LYS A 284 -12.91 12.66 -19.01
CA LYS A 284 -14.25 12.87 -19.58
C LYS A 284 -14.42 12.13 -20.90
N SER A 285 -13.45 12.20 -21.80
CA SER A 285 -13.48 11.53 -23.10
C SER A 285 -13.61 10.02 -22.97
N VAL A 286 -12.76 9.38 -22.13
CA VAL A 286 -12.84 7.91 -21.92
C VAL A 286 -14.06 7.49 -21.11
N CYS A 287 -14.63 8.39 -20.30
CA CYS A 287 -15.90 8.14 -19.65
C CYS A 287 -17.05 8.08 -20.67
N GLN A 288 -17.07 8.97 -21.65
CA GLN A 288 -18.07 9.01 -22.73
C GLN A 288 -17.88 7.86 -23.72
N ASP A 289 -16.64 7.51 -24.06
CA ASP A 289 -16.29 6.38 -24.92
C ASP A 289 -15.30 5.42 -24.23
N PRO A 290 -15.78 4.50 -23.40
CA PRO A 290 -14.92 3.59 -22.65
C PRO A 290 -14.20 2.55 -23.54
N GLN A 291 -14.58 2.39 -24.81
CA GLN A 291 -13.91 1.46 -25.71
C GLN A 291 -12.44 1.84 -25.94
N GLN A 292 -12.12 3.13 -25.94
CA GLN A 292 -10.73 3.60 -26.01
C GLN A 292 -9.90 3.08 -24.83
N LEU A 293 -10.44 3.17 -23.62
CA LEU A 293 -9.81 2.68 -22.40
C LEU A 293 -9.65 1.15 -22.43
N TYR A 294 -10.68 0.42 -22.85
CA TYR A 294 -10.63 -1.04 -22.97
C TYR A 294 -9.60 -1.50 -24.00
N GLN A 295 -9.43 -0.78 -25.10
CA GLN A 295 -8.37 -1.05 -26.07
C GLN A 295 -6.98 -0.80 -25.47
N GLN A 296 -6.79 0.28 -24.72
CA GLN A 296 -5.54 0.58 -24.05
C GLN A 296 -5.16 -0.55 -23.05
N ILE A 297 -6.10 -1.03 -22.23
CA ILE A 297 -5.86 -2.15 -21.30
C ILE A 297 -5.45 -3.42 -22.06
N ARG A 298 -6.00 -3.69 -23.24
CA ARG A 298 -5.61 -4.87 -24.03
C ARG A 298 -4.25 -4.76 -24.70
N GLN A 299 -3.71 -3.56 -24.83
CA GLN A 299 -2.46 -3.29 -25.57
C GLN A 299 -1.24 -3.12 -24.65
N VAL A 300 -1.43 -3.00 -23.34
CA VAL A 300 -0.32 -2.85 -22.39
C VAL A 300 0.18 -4.21 -21.89
N GLN A 301 1.47 -4.27 -21.53
CA GLN A 301 2.11 -5.44 -20.96
C GLN A 301 2.25 -5.34 -19.44
N GLY A 302 2.06 -4.13 -18.88
CA GLY A 302 2.08 -3.89 -17.45
C GLY A 302 0.95 -2.97 -17.00
N VAL A 303 0.37 -3.24 -15.84
CA VAL A 303 -0.51 -2.33 -15.09
C VAL A 303 0.07 -2.14 -13.70
N PHE A 304 0.25 -0.89 -13.27
CA PHE A 304 0.80 -0.59 -11.96
C PHE A 304 -0.14 0.31 -11.15
N PHE A 305 -0.45 -0.13 -9.91
CA PHE A 305 -1.29 0.62 -8.96
C PHE A 305 -0.40 1.42 -7.99
N ASN A 306 -0.71 2.69 -7.82
CA ASN A 306 0.00 3.56 -6.88
C ASN A 306 -0.32 3.27 -5.42
N GLY A 307 0.52 3.81 -4.52
CA GLY A 307 0.27 3.85 -3.08
C GLY A 307 -0.70 4.97 -2.67
N GLY A 308 -1.27 4.85 -1.47
CA GLY A 308 -2.20 5.80 -0.87
C GLY A 308 -3.30 5.09 -0.07
N ASP A 309 -4.55 5.19 -0.48
CA ASP A 309 -5.70 4.51 0.13
C ASP A 309 -6.24 3.42 -0.81
N GLN A 310 -6.12 2.17 -0.39
CA GLN A 310 -6.62 1.01 -1.14
C GLN A 310 -8.14 1.01 -1.34
N SER A 311 -8.88 1.67 -0.46
CA SER A 311 -10.33 1.79 -0.58
C SER A 311 -10.73 2.65 -1.78
N LEU A 312 -9.94 3.68 -2.10
CA LEU A 312 -10.16 4.52 -3.28
C LEU A 312 -9.87 3.75 -4.59
N THR A 313 -8.77 2.98 -4.63
CA THR A 313 -8.48 2.11 -5.78
C THR A 313 -9.56 1.04 -5.95
N LEU A 314 -10.01 0.43 -4.86
CA LEU A 314 -11.08 -0.56 -4.95
C LEU A 314 -12.39 0.06 -5.48
N ALA A 315 -12.73 1.27 -5.04
CA ALA A 315 -13.90 1.99 -5.54
C ALA A 315 -13.80 2.40 -7.03
N ALA A 316 -12.58 2.45 -7.59
CA ALA A 316 -12.33 2.64 -9.01
C ALA A 316 -12.42 1.35 -9.84
N LEU A 317 -12.31 0.19 -9.19
CA LEU A 317 -12.23 -1.12 -9.83
C LEU A 317 -13.50 -1.97 -9.68
N LEU A 318 -14.42 -1.57 -8.81
CA LEU A 318 -15.69 -2.27 -8.61
C LEU A 318 -16.85 -1.41 -9.12
N ASN A 319 -17.87 -2.06 -9.66
CA ASN A 319 -19.15 -1.40 -9.95
C ASN A 319 -19.96 -1.17 -8.66
N GLU A 320 -21.17 -0.61 -8.79
CA GLU A 320 -22.03 -0.26 -7.67
C GLU A 320 -22.50 -1.48 -6.88
N GLU A 321 -22.67 -2.62 -7.54
CA GLU A 321 -23.03 -3.90 -6.91
C GLU A 321 -21.86 -4.56 -6.17
N GLY A 322 -20.67 -3.95 -6.23
CA GLY A 322 -19.45 -4.46 -5.60
C GLY A 322 -18.81 -5.64 -6.33
N THR A 323 -19.18 -5.88 -7.58
CA THR A 323 -18.55 -6.83 -8.49
C THR A 323 -17.51 -6.14 -9.38
N ASP A 324 -16.68 -6.93 -10.06
CA ASP A 324 -15.61 -6.39 -10.91
C ASP A 324 -16.16 -5.45 -11.99
N SER A 325 -15.61 -4.25 -12.09
CA SER A 325 -15.83 -3.37 -13.24
C SER A 325 -15.31 -4.02 -14.53
N LYS A 326 -15.71 -3.49 -15.66
CA LYS A 326 -15.22 -3.97 -16.97
C LYS A 326 -13.71 -3.85 -17.09
N GLU A 327 -13.13 -2.80 -16.56
CA GLU A 327 -11.70 -2.53 -16.51
C GLU A 327 -10.97 -3.61 -15.73
N LEU A 328 -11.44 -3.95 -14.51
CA LEU A 328 -10.84 -5.01 -13.69
C LEU A 328 -10.99 -6.39 -14.35
N GLN A 329 -12.15 -6.68 -14.94
CA GLN A 329 -12.35 -7.92 -15.70
C GLN A 329 -11.33 -8.07 -16.83
N LEU A 330 -11.06 -6.99 -17.59
CA LEU A 330 -10.08 -6.99 -18.66
C LEU A 330 -8.65 -7.18 -18.13
N ILE A 331 -8.28 -6.52 -17.03
CA ILE A 331 -6.98 -6.68 -16.38
C ILE A 331 -6.79 -8.14 -15.97
N LYS A 332 -7.77 -8.74 -15.27
CA LYS A 332 -7.75 -10.16 -14.87
C LYS A 332 -7.63 -11.10 -16.07
N GLN A 333 -8.40 -10.84 -17.13
CA GLN A 333 -8.38 -11.63 -18.35
C GLN A 333 -7.01 -11.58 -19.06
N GLN A 334 -6.39 -10.40 -19.17
CA GLN A 334 -5.07 -10.25 -19.78
C GLN A 334 -3.98 -10.92 -18.93
N MET A 335 -4.07 -10.79 -17.60
CA MET A 335 -3.13 -11.44 -16.68
C MET A 335 -3.26 -12.97 -16.75
N ALA A 336 -4.47 -13.52 -16.68
CA ALA A 336 -4.71 -14.97 -16.81
C ALA A 336 -4.29 -15.51 -18.18
N GLY A 337 -4.39 -14.70 -19.24
CA GLY A 337 -3.90 -15.03 -20.58
C GLY A 337 -2.38 -14.91 -20.76
N GLY A 338 -1.61 -14.62 -19.71
CA GLY A 338 -0.16 -14.48 -19.74
C GLY A 338 0.37 -13.27 -20.50
N LYS A 339 -0.50 -12.29 -20.82
CA LYS A 339 -0.17 -11.10 -21.62
C LYS A 339 0.16 -9.88 -20.77
N LEU A 340 -0.14 -9.91 -19.47
CA LEU A 340 -0.07 -8.77 -18.58
C LEU A 340 0.63 -9.12 -17.28
N VAL A 341 1.49 -8.24 -16.83
CA VAL A 341 2.01 -8.21 -15.46
C VAL A 341 1.27 -7.12 -14.68
N VAL A 342 0.83 -7.43 -13.47
CA VAL A 342 0.22 -6.44 -12.58
C VAL A 342 1.16 -6.16 -11.42
N GLY A 343 1.38 -4.88 -11.12
CA GLY A 343 2.16 -4.46 -9.96
C GLY A 343 1.41 -3.45 -9.12
N GLY A 344 1.89 -3.26 -7.91
CA GLY A 344 1.40 -2.22 -7.04
C GLY A 344 2.36 -1.94 -5.90
N THR A 345 2.26 -0.76 -5.28
CA THR A 345 3.05 -0.40 -4.13
C THR A 345 2.15 0.05 -2.98
N SER A 346 2.46 -0.39 -1.73
CA SER A 346 1.69 0.00 -0.55
C SER A 346 0.19 -0.32 -0.71
N ALA A 347 -0.70 0.66 -0.68
CA ALA A 347 -2.13 0.49 -0.95
C ALA A 347 -2.43 -0.21 -2.29
N GLY A 348 -1.61 0.06 -3.33
CA GLY A 348 -1.69 -0.62 -4.62
C GLY A 348 -1.34 -2.11 -4.56
N THR A 349 -0.59 -2.54 -3.55
CA THR A 349 -0.37 -3.96 -3.21
C THR A 349 -1.53 -4.50 -2.38
N ALA A 350 -1.91 -3.81 -1.30
CA ALA A 350 -2.95 -4.26 -0.38
C ALA A 350 -4.29 -4.50 -1.08
N VAL A 351 -4.66 -3.66 -2.07
CA VAL A 351 -5.90 -3.80 -2.85
C VAL A 351 -5.95 -5.07 -3.70
N GLN A 352 -4.81 -5.71 -3.98
CA GLN A 352 -4.75 -6.93 -4.78
C GLN A 352 -5.19 -8.18 -4.00
N SER A 353 -5.17 -8.13 -2.66
CA SER A 353 -5.76 -9.15 -1.81
C SER A 353 -7.25 -9.34 -2.12
N GLY A 354 -7.75 -10.57 -2.10
CA GLY A 354 -9.18 -10.83 -2.34
C GLY A 354 -9.45 -12.18 -3.00
N GLY A 355 -10.67 -12.35 -3.52
CA GLY A 355 -11.11 -13.62 -4.09
C GLY A 355 -11.40 -14.67 -3.02
N VAL A 356 -11.26 -15.95 -3.38
CA VAL A 356 -11.57 -17.08 -2.49
C VAL A 356 -10.35 -18.02 -2.43
N PHE A 357 -9.97 -18.40 -1.22
CA PHE A 357 -8.99 -19.43 -0.94
C PHE A 357 -9.55 -20.43 0.06
N ALA A 358 -9.42 -21.73 -0.23
CA ALA A 358 -9.94 -22.82 0.61
C ALA A 358 -11.43 -22.62 1.03
N ASN A 359 -12.27 -22.21 0.08
CA ASN A 359 -13.70 -21.92 0.26
C ASN A 359 -14.01 -20.75 1.22
N ARG A 360 -13.06 -19.87 1.48
CA ARG A 360 -13.25 -18.66 2.30
C ARG A 360 -12.86 -17.41 1.51
N PRO A 361 -13.59 -16.29 1.68
CA PRO A 361 -13.15 -15.03 1.12
C PRO A 361 -11.84 -14.58 1.78
N VAL A 362 -10.91 -14.06 0.97
CA VAL A 362 -9.67 -13.46 1.46
C VAL A 362 -9.93 -11.97 1.72
N PRO A 363 -9.87 -11.50 2.97
CA PRO A 363 -10.17 -10.12 3.28
C PRO A 363 -9.06 -9.16 2.80
N MET A 364 -9.41 -7.90 2.66
CA MET A 364 -8.48 -6.79 2.41
C MET A 364 -8.36 -5.94 3.67
N ILE A 365 -7.15 -5.81 4.20
CA ILE A 365 -6.85 -4.88 5.30
C ILE A 365 -6.99 -3.43 4.81
N SER A 366 -7.56 -2.55 5.62
CA SER A 366 -7.77 -1.16 5.24
C SER A 366 -7.10 -0.15 6.16
N ASN A 367 -6.92 -0.46 7.44
CA ASN A 367 -6.27 0.42 8.43
C ASN A 367 -5.80 -0.36 9.66
N GLY A 368 -5.06 0.30 10.55
CA GLY A 368 -4.81 -0.16 11.91
C GLY A 368 -3.35 -0.34 12.28
N ASP A 369 -3.09 -0.51 13.56
CA ASP A 369 -1.82 -0.95 14.13
C ASP A 369 -1.98 -2.23 14.97
N SER A 370 -0.85 -2.80 15.40
CA SER A 370 -0.82 -4.04 16.18
C SER A 370 -1.37 -3.85 17.59
N ALA A 371 -1.05 -2.74 18.25
CA ALA A 371 -1.46 -2.48 19.64
C ALA A 371 -2.98 -2.35 19.75
N THR A 372 -3.57 -1.50 18.90
CA THR A 372 -5.02 -1.27 18.90
C THR A 372 -5.77 -2.52 18.43
N ALA A 373 -5.21 -3.28 17.46
CA ALA A 373 -5.79 -4.55 17.02
C ALA A 373 -5.94 -5.55 18.17
N PHE A 374 -4.91 -5.67 19.02
CA PHE A 374 -4.99 -6.55 20.22
C PHE A 374 -5.85 -5.96 21.34
N ALA A 375 -5.86 -4.63 21.52
CA ALA A 375 -6.70 -4.00 22.53
C ALA A 375 -8.20 -4.07 22.18
N ARG A 376 -8.57 -3.82 20.93
CA ARG A 376 -9.96 -3.61 20.50
C ARG A 376 -10.51 -4.70 19.55
N GLY A 377 -9.62 -5.37 18.81
CA GLY A 377 -9.96 -6.38 17.80
C GLY A 377 -10.13 -5.80 16.40
N PRO A 378 -10.34 -6.68 15.39
CA PRO A 378 -10.57 -6.26 14.01
C PRO A 378 -12.04 -5.89 13.77
N PHE A 379 -12.27 -4.86 12.93
CA PHE A 379 -13.58 -4.36 12.56
C PHE A 379 -13.84 -4.51 11.06
N ALA A 380 -14.91 -5.23 10.68
CA ALA A 380 -15.33 -5.38 9.29
C ALA A 380 -16.10 -4.13 8.81
N THR A 381 -15.41 -3.00 8.71
CA THR A 381 -15.98 -1.68 8.39
C THR A 381 -14.97 -0.82 7.63
N PRO A 382 -15.40 0.22 6.89
CA PRO A 382 -14.50 1.20 6.31
C PRO A 382 -13.60 1.88 7.37
N PRO A 383 -12.38 2.30 6.99
CA PRO A 383 -11.47 2.98 7.91
C PRO A 383 -12.01 4.36 8.33
N PRO A 384 -11.55 4.90 9.48
CA PRO A 384 -11.81 6.29 9.86
C PRO A 384 -11.16 7.26 8.87
N GLY A 385 -11.63 8.51 8.83
CA GLY A 385 -11.01 9.58 8.01
C GLY A 385 -9.59 9.90 8.49
N THR A 386 -8.73 10.34 7.56
CA THR A 386 -7.29 10.58 7.82
C THR A 386 -7.00 11.70 8.82
N ARG A 387 -7.92 12.65 8.98
CA ARG A 387 -7.82 13.75 9.97
C ARG A 387 -8.81 13.59 11.13
N CYS A 388 -9.38 12.40 11.29
CA CYS A 388 -10.25 12.10 12.40
C CYS A 388 -9.41 11.80 13.64
N ALA A 389 -9.47 12.67 14.66
CA ALA A 389 -8.83 12.41 15.93
C ALA A 389 -9.57 11.31 16.69
N ASP A 390 -8.83 10.55 17.51
CA ASP A 390 -9.42 9.60 18.43
C ASP A 390 -10.48 10.28 19.30
N ASP A 391 -11.53 9.58 19.65
CA ASP A 391 -12.69 10.05 20.41
C ASP A 391 -13.59 11.10 19.72
N SER A 392 -13.31 11.42 18.44
CA SER A 392 -14.18 12.33 17.70
C SER A 392 -15.39 11.60 17.10
N LYS A 393 -16.52 12.33 16.94
CA LYS A 393 -17.73 11.77 16.30
C LYS A 393 -17.54 11.42 14.83
N CYS A 394 -16.52 11.99 14.17
CA CYS A 394 -16.23 11.73 12.76
C CYS A 394 -15.65 10.34 12.51
N CYS A 395 -15.14 9.66 13.53
CA CYS A 395 -14.60 8.31 13.47
C CYS A 395 -15.67 7.21 13.62
N ASN A 396 -16.94 7.54 13.79
CA ASN A 396 -18.03 6.57 13.96
C ASN A 396 -17.78 5.56 15.09
N GLY A 397 -17.15 5.97 16.18
CA GLY A 397 -16.79 5.12 17.32
C GLY A 397 -15.49 4.33 17.13
N LEU A 398 -14.79 4.54 16.01
CA LEU A 398 -13.46 4.00 15.77
C LEU A 398 -12.39 4.94 16.32
N GLN A 399 -11.22 4.38 16.63
CA GLN A 399 -9.98 5.12 16.82
C GLN A 399 -9.21 5.19 15.49
N GLY A 400 -8.38 6.20 15.29
CA GLY A 400 -7.59 6.38 14.07
C GLY A 400 -6.70 5.17 13.74
N SER A 401 -6.28 4.43 14.76
CA SER A 401 -5.42 3.24 14.70
C SER A 401 -6.18 1.90 14.75
N ASP A 402 -7.52 1.88 14.79
CA ASP A 402 -8.29 0.63 14.80
C ASP A 402 -8.02 -0.23 13.56
N LEU A 403 -7.85 -1.54 13.78
CA LEU A 403 -7.72 -2.50 12.69
C LEU A 403 -9.07 -2.66 11.97
N THR A 404 -9.15 -2.11 10.77
CA THR A 404 -10.31 -2.25 9.91
C THR A 404 -9.99 -3.07 8.67
N TYR A 405 -11.00 -3.79 8.15
CA TYR A 405 -10.85 -4.62 6.97
C TYR A 405 -12.17 -4.75 6.19
N ARG A 406 -12.06 -5.05 4.90
CA ARG A 406 -13.20 -5.41 4.07
C ARG A 406 -13.28 -6.94 3.95
N ALA A 407 -14.33 -7.53 4.50
CA ALA A 407 -14.50 -8.98 4.53
C ALA A 407 -14.62 -9.62 3.13
N GLY A 408 -15.20 -8.92 2.16
CA GLY A 408 -15.29 -9.36 0.75
C GLY A 408 -13.97 -9.22 -0.03
N GLY A 409 -12.89 -8.78 0.60
CA GLY A 409 -11.58 -8.62 -0.07
C GLY A 409 -11.46 -7.39 -0.95
N GLY A 410 -10.33 -7.27 -1.64
CA GLY A 410 -10.02 -6.24 -2.62
C GLY A 410 -10.32 -6.69 -4.05
N SER A 411 -9.36 -6.46 -4.96
CA SER A 411 -9.53 -6.80 -6.38
C SER A 411 -9.48 -8.31 -6.69
N GLY A 412 -8.92 -9.12 -5.80
CA GLY A 412 -8.79 -10.57 -6.02
C GLY A 412 -7.77 -10.97 -7.09
N LEU A 413 -6.79 -10.12 -7.39
CA LEU A 413 -5.65 -10.46 -8.24
C LEU A 413 -4.68 -11.40 -7.53
N PHE A 414 -4.61 -11.32 -6.21
CA PHE A 414 -3.91 -12.24 -5.32
C PHE A 414 -4.90 -12.85 -4.32
N ASN A 415 -5.11 -14.15 -4.39
CA ASN A 415 -6.11 -14.85 -3.59
C ASN A 415 -5.51 -15.85 -2.58
N LEU A 416 -4.19 -16.00 -2.48
CA LEU A 416 -3.58 -16.97 -1.57
C LEU A 416 -3.70 -16.54 -0.10
N GLY A 417 -3.77 -15.24 0.19
CA GLY A 417 -3.85 -14.72 1.54
C GLY A 417 -4.00 -13.20 1.62
N ILE A 418 -4.00 -12.70 2.85
CA ILE A 418 -4.08 -11.26 3.15
C ILE A 418 -2.73 -10.62 2.81
N LEU A 419 -2.76 -9.49 2.11
CA LEU A 419 -1.57 -8.67 1.85
C LEU A 419 -1.50 -7.50 2.83
N ASP A 420 -0.32 -7.30 3.44
CA ASP A 420 0.01 -6.15 4.24
C ASP A 420 1.35 -5.54 3.79
N THR A 421 1.59 -4.27 4.06
CA THR A 421 2.68 -3.48 3.48
C THR A 421 3.31 -2.57 4.51
N HIS A 422 4.49 -1.97 4.22
CA HIS A 422 5.29 -1.22 5.22
C HIS A 422 5.42 -2.03 6.50
N PHE A 423 5.78 -3.30 6.34
CA PHE A 423 5.35 -4.32 7.28
C PHE A 423 6.17 -4.29 8.57
N SER A 424 7.41 -4.74 8.51
CA SER A 424 8.27 -4.73 9.69
C SER A 424 8.60 -3.30 10.16
N GLU A 425 8.67 -2.32 9.25
CA GLU A 425 8.94 -0.92 9.58
C GLU A 425 7.86 -0.29 10.48
N ARG A 426 6.67 -0.91 10.54
CA ARG A 426 5.55 -0.47 11.38
C ARG A 426 5.10 -1.54 12.37
N ASP A 427 5.93 -2.54 12.64
CA ASP A 427 5.68 -3.64 13.60
C ASP A 427 4.28 -4.27 13.41
N ARG A 428 3.95 -4.66 12.17
CA ARG A 428 2.60 -5.09 11.77
C ARG A 428 2.34 -6.59 11.91
N GLU A 429 3.29 -7.36 12.44
CA GLU A 429 3.22 -8.80 12.58
C GLU A 429 1.99 -9.24 13.38
N ALA A 430 1.73 -8.58 14.50
CA ALA A 430 0.60 -8.95 15.35
C ALA A 430 -0.75 -8.67 14.70
N ARG A 431 -0.92 -7.52 14.01
CA ARG A 431 -2.20 -7.20 13.35
C ARG A 431 -2.52 -8.16 12.21
N LEU A 432 -1.51 -8.55 11.41
CA LEU A 432 -1.68 -9.46 10.29
C LEU A 432 -2.02 -10.88 10.78
N ALA A 433 -1.26 -11.38 11.76
CA ALA A 433 -1.51 -12.68 12.37
C ALA A 433 -2.90 -12.74 13.02
N LEU A 434 -3.29 -11.66 13.74
CA LEU A 434 -4.63 -11.56 14.33
C LEU A 434 -5.72 -11.61 13.27
N LEU A 435 -5.62 -10.80 12.21
CA LEU A 435 -6.64 -10.76 11.16
C LEU A 435 -6.74 -12.09 10.43
N SER A 436 -5.60 -12.72 10.08
CA SER A 436 -5.56 -14.04 9.43
C SER A 436 -6.28 -15.10 10.27
N THR A 437 -5.91 -15.21 11.55
CA THR A 437 -6.48 -16.21 12.45
C THR A 437 -7.94 -15.92 12.77
N TYR A 438 -8.29 -14.66 13.01
CA TYR A 438 -9.67 -14.24 13.32
C TYR A 438 -10.65 -14.52 12.17
N THR A 439 -10.23 -14.25 10.92
CA THR A 439 -11.07 -14.49 9.73
C THR A 439 -10.99 -15.93 9.22
N GLY A 440 -10.08 -16.73 9.76
CA GLY A 440 -9.80 -18.09 9.29
C GLY A 440 -9.14 -18.13 7.91
N THR A 441 -8.50 -17.03 7.50
CA THR A 441 -7.65 -16.98 6.30
C THR A 441 -6.30 -17.60 6.65
N ARG A 442 -5.91 -18.67 5.94
CA ARG A 442 -4.70 -19.40 6.29
C ARG A 442 -3.44 -18.54 6.27
N PHE A 443 -3.23 -17.78 5.19
CA PHE A 443 -1.99 -17.03 5.01
C PHE A 443 -2.20 -15.52 5.13
N GLY A 444 -1.20 -14.85 5.73
CA GLY A 444 -0.99 -13.43 5.63
C GLY A 444 0.44 -13.15 5.15
N PHE A 445 0.60 -12.23 4.22
CA PHE A 445 1.86 -11.84 3.61
C PHE A 445 2.14 -10.38 3.93
N GLY A 446 3.16 -10.13 4.74
CA GLY A 446 3.63 -8.80 5.10
C GLY A 446 4.89 -8.45 4.31
N VAL A 447 4.81 -7.46 3.44
CA VAL A 447 5.92 -7.06 2.58
C VAL A 447 6.57 -5.80 3.14
N ASP A 448 7.89 -5.85 3.37
CA ASP A 448 8.69 -4.75 3.89
C ASP A 448 8.88 -3.61 2.86
N GLU A 449 9.30 -2.43 3.31
CA GLU A 449 9.62 -1.29 2.44
C GLU A 449 10.77 -1.61 1.48
N ALA A 450 10.77 -0.97 0.31
CA ALA A 450 11.74 -1.18 -0.77
C ALA A 450 11.95 -2.65 -1.15
N THR A 451 10.92 -3.48 -0.93
CA THR A 451 10.90 -4.93 -1.16
C THR A 451 9.67 -5.30 -1.98
N ALA A 452 9.77 -6.33 -2.79
CA ALA A 452 8.67 -6.86 -3.56
C ALA A 452 8.60 -8.39 -3.46
N LEU A 453 7.38 -8.91 -3.36
CA LEU A 453 7.04 -10.30 -3.59
C LEU A 453 6.62 -10.46 -5.04
N LEU A 454 7.43 -11.18 -5.82
CA LEU A 454 7.08 -11.60 -7.18
C LEU A 454 6.24 -12.86 -7.09
N VAL A 455 5.13 -12.92 -7.85
CA VAL A 455 4.23 -14.08 -7.79
C VAL A 455 3.90 -14.56 -9.21
N ASN A 456 3.93 -15.87 -9.40
CA ASN A 456 3.32 -16.52 -10.55
C ASN A 456 2.05 -17.23 -10.08
N THR A 457 0.90 -16.72 -10.51
CA THR A 457 -0.41 -17.29 -10.17
C THR A 457 -0.90 -18.31 -11.19
N THR A 458 -0.11 -18.61 -12.21
CA THR A 458 -0.46 -19.57 -13.27
C THR A 458 0.09 -20.96 -12.95
N GLY A 459 -0.67 -21.99 -13.32
CA GLY A 459 -0.25 -23.38 -13.10
C GLY A 459 -0.77 -24.01 -11.81
N THR A 460 -0.25 -25.20 -11.48
CA THR A 460 -0.65 -25.98 -10.30
C THR A 460 0.00 -25.52 -9.01
N ASN A 461 1.11 -24.79 -9.09
CA ASN A 461 1.83 -24.23 -7.96
C ASN A 461 1.89 -22.71 -8.07
N ILE A 462 1.53 -22.02 -7.01
CA ILE A 462 1.72 -20.56 -6.91
C ILE A 462 3.17 -20.32 -6.49
N LYS A 463 4.00 -19.86 -7.42
CA LYS A 463 5.44 -19.65 -7.20
C LYS A 463 5.71 -18.21 -6.80
N MET A 464 6.64 -18.02 -5.87
CA MET A 464 6.96 -16.72 -5.29
C MET A 464 8.47 -16.53 -5.14
N GLU A 465 8.93 -15.29 -5.29
CA GLU A 465 10.33 -14.89 -5.08
C GLU A 465 10.36 -13.53 -4.37
N VAL A 466 11.27 -13.38 -3.42
CA VAL A 466 11.49 -12.10 -2.72
C VAL A 466 12.65 -11.35 -3.33
N ILE A 467 12.41 -10.08 -3.69
CA ILE A 467 13.47 -9.16 -4.13
C ILE A 467 13.41 -7.86 -3.34
N GLY A 468 14.54 -7.23 -3.09
CA GLY A 468 14.56 -5.89 -2.48
C GLY A 468 15.45 -5.76 -1.26
N GLN A 469 15.17 -4.75 -0.44
CA GLN A 469 15.99 -4.36 0.70
C GLN A 469 15.66 -5.14 1.97
N GLY A 470 14.39 -5.27 2.32
CA GLY A 470 13.87 -6.06 3.44
C GLY A 470 13.47 -7.46 3.01
N GLY A 471 12.47 -8.01 3.68
CA GLY A 471 11.93 -9.34 3.45
C GLY A 471 10.41 -9.39 3.31
N VAL A 472 9.91 -10.60 3.32
CA VAL A 472 8.48 -10.91 3.36
C VAL A 472 8.21 -11.81 4.55
N PHE A 473 7.37 -11.32 5.46
CA PHE A 473 6.84 -12.11 6.55
C PHE A 473 5.61 -12.88 6.06
N VAL A 474 5.56 -14.17 6.34
CA VAL A 474 4.39 -15.00 6.04
C VAL A 474 3.89 -15.61 7.35
N THR A 475 2.65 -15.33 7.72
CA THR A 475 2.00 -16.09 8.80
C THR A 475 1.20 -17.24 8.19
N ASP A 476 1.34 -18.45 8.77
CA ASP A 476 0.50 -19.61 8.47
C ASP A 476 -0.38 -19.91 9.70
N SER A 477 -1.67 -19.69 9.55
CA SER A 477 -2.68 -19.89 10.59
C SER A 477 -3.40 -21.25 10.46
N GLN A 478 -2.85 -22.21 9.69
CA GLN A 478 -3.49 -23.52 9.52
C GLN A 478 -3.75 -24.24 10.85
N SER A 479 -2.76 -24.19 11.76
CA SER A 479 -2.87 -24.71 13.12
C SER A 479 -3.01 -23.59 14.15
N GLY A 480 -3.38 -22.38 13.67
CA GLY A 480 -3.49 -21.20 14.51
C GLY A 480 -4.63 -21.28 15.50
N ILE A 481 -4.41 -20.75 16.69
CA ILE A 481 -5.42 -20.66 17.75
C ILE A 481 -5.57 -19.20 18.14
N TYR A 482 -6.82 -18.74 18.12
CA TYR A 482 -7.20 -17.43 18.67
C TYR A 482 -8.16 -17.63 19.83
N LYS A 483 -7.88 -17.00 20.97
CA LYS A 483 -8.76 -16.99 22.14
C LYS A 483 -9.00 -15.57 22.63
N LEU A 484 -10.23 -15.29 23.02
CA LEU A 484 -10.63 -14.06 23.68
C LEU A 484 -11.22 -14.41 25.05
N GLN A 485 -10.59 -13.92 26.13
CA GLN A 485 -11.06 -14.09 27.50
C GLN A 485 -11.21 -12.71 28.16
N GLY A 486 -12.42 -12.20 28.27
CA GLY A 486 -12.64 -10.81 28.64
C GLY A 486 -12.05 -9.88 27.57
N ASN A 487 -11.10 -9.02 27.98
CA ASN A 487 -10.37 -8.13 27.06
C ASN A 487 -9.01 -8.71 26.64
N LYS A 488 -8.65 -9.91 27.10
CA LYS A 488 -7.38 -10.55 26.83
C LYS A 488 -7.45 -11.39 25.56
N ARG A 489 -6.62 -11.06 24.58
CA ARG A 489 -6.47 -11.78 23.32
C ARG A 489 -5.19 -12.57 23.33
N GLN A 490 -5.30 -13.84 22.98
CA GLN A 490 -4.19 -14.77 22.85
C GLN A 490 -4.22 -15.37 21.46
N LEU A 491 -3.08 -15.41 20.80
CA LEU A 491 -2.92 -15.95 19.46
C LEU A 491 -1.67 -16.82 19.39
N VAL A 492 -1.78 -17.96 18.73
CA VAL A 492 -0.64 -18.81 18.36
C VAL A 492 -0.75 -19.11 16.86
N ALA A 493 0.36 -19.04 16.14
CA ALA A 493 0.46 -19.40 14.73
C ALA A 493 1.91 -19.77 14.37
N SER A 494 2.19 -20.09 13.12
CA SER A 494 3.54 -20.24 12.58
C SER A 494 3.90 -19.09 11.66
N SER A 495 5.18 -18.79 11.54
CA SER A 495 5.68 -17.75 10.66
C SER A 495 6.91 -18.18 9.86
N HIS A 496 7.11 -17.50 8.75
CA HIS A 496 8.30 -17.54 7.92
C HIS A 496 8.73 -16.10 7.63
N TYR A 497 10.01 -15.86 7.48
CA TYR A 497 10.54 -14.58 7.01
C TYR A 497 11.59 -14.82 5.95
N LEU A 498 11.34 -14.33 4.76
CA LEU A 498 12.08 -14.63 3.55
C LEU A 498 12.73 -13.36 3.02
N ASN A 499 14.01 -13.43 2.70
CA ASN A 499 14.80 -12.29 2.23
C ASN A 499 15.04 -12.34 0.71
N HIS A 500 15.72 -11.32 0.20
CA HIS A 500 16.10 -11.23 -1.20
C HIS A 500 16.78 -12.50 -1.72
N GLY A 501 16.22 -13.05 -2.79
CA GLY A 501 16.69 -14.28 -3.45
C GLY A 501 16.02 -15.55 -2.94
N ASP A 502 15.31 -15.51 -1.80
CA ASP A 502 14.54 -16.66 -1.35
C ASP A 502 13.33 -16.87 -2.25
N ARG A 503 13.06 -18.14 -2.54
CA ARG A 503 11.94 -18.60 -3.35
C ARG A 503 11.09 -19.57 -2.56
N PHE A 504 9.81 -19.56 -2.85
CA PHE A 504 8.89 -20.54 -2.27
C PHE A 504 7.67 -20.73 -3.16
N ALA A 505 6.99 -21.83 -2.97
CA ALA A 505 5.79 -22.15 -3.75
C ALA A 505 4.71 -22.72 -2.84
N PHE A 506 3.47 -22.37 -3.13
CA PHE A 506 2.33 -23.08 -2.56
C PHE A 506 1.90 -24.18 -3.53
N ASP A 507 2.05 -25.43 -3.07
CA ASP A 507 1.58 -26.61 -3.79
C ASP A 507 0.07 -26.75 -3.56
N THR A 508 -0.73 -26.60 -4.64
CA THR A 508 -2.19 -26.62 -4.53
C THR A 508 -2.76 -28.03 -4.32
N GLN A 509 -2.01 -29.07 -4.64
CA GLN A 509 -2.41 -30.48 -4.44
C GLN A 509 -2.13 -30.91 -3.00
N GLU A 510 -0.88 -30.72 -2.55
CA GLU A 510 -0.44 -31.08 -1.19
C GLU A 510 -0.89 -30.04 -0.14
N LYS A 511 -1.33 -28.85 -0.58
CA LYS A 511 -1.77 -27.73 0.27
C LYS A 511 -0.70 -27.28 1.26
N GLN A 512 0.56 -27.25 0.84
CA GLN A 512 1.69 -26.87 1.70
C GLN A 512 2.64 -25.90 0.98
N LEU A 513 3.40 -25.14 1.77
CA LEU A 513 4.49 -24.30 1.30
C LEU A 513 5.75 -25.16 1.15
N ARG A 514 6.49 -24.94 0.05
CA ARG A 514 7.82 -25.49 -0.20
C ARG A 514 8.79 -24.34 -0.38
N PHE A 515 9.96 -24.43 0.23
CA PHE A 515 10.92 -23.33 0.28
C PHE A 515 12.23 -23.70 -0.40
N GLU A 516 12.81 -22.72 -1.11
CA GLU A 516 14.18 -22.74 -1.65
C GLU A 516 14.87 -21.47 -1.13
N LEU A 517 15.68 -21.64 -0.07
CA LEU A 517 16.36 -20.52 0.58
C LEU A 517 17.69 -20.23 -0.13
N ALA A 518 17.97 -18.95 -0.37
CA ALA A 518 19.17 -18.49 -1.08
C ALA A 518 20.47 -18.66 -0.27
N GLY A 519 20.35 -18.79 1.06
CA GLY A 519 21.47 -18.93 1.99
C GLY A 519 21.74 -20.36 2.43
N ASN A 520 22.76 -20.51 3.27
CA ASN A 520 23.09 -21.78 3.93
C ASN A 520 22.32 -21.92 5.24
N VAL A 521 21.94 -23.15 5.58
CA VAL A 521 21.29 -23.44 6.86
C VAL A 521 22.26 -23.14 8.00
N VAL A 522 21.73 -22.52 9.05
CA VAL A 522 22.45 -22.12 10.26
C VAL A 522 21.81 -22.80 11.46
N THR A 523 22.62 -23.52 12.23
CA THR A 523 22.21 -24.26 13.45
C THR A 523 22.71 -23.62 14.72
N ASP A 524 23.76 -22.81 14.64
CA ASP A 524 24.31 -22.07 15.77
C ASP A 524 23.86 -20.62 15.73
N ARG A 525 23.59 -20.03 16.89
CA ARG A 525 23.19 -18.64 16.99
C ARG A 525 24.25 -17.68 16.46
N ILE A 526 23.86 -16.89 15.47
CA ILE A 526 24.68 -15.83 14.86
C ILE A 526 23.98 -14.48 15.02
N ASN A 527 24.76 -13.46 15.35
CA ASN A 527 24.27 -12.07 15.39
C ASN A 527 24.42 -11.44 14.01
N VAL A 528 23.31 -11.26 13.31
CA VAL A 528 23.25 -10.61 12.01
C VAL A 528 22.69 -9.19 12.17
N THR A 529 23.44 -8.19 11.74
CA THR A 529 22.92 -6.81 11.70
C THR A 529 21.88 -6.68 10.59
N PRO A 530 20.65 -6.31 10.91
CA PRO A 530 19.60 -6.19 9.89
C PRO A 530 19.91 -5.05 8.91
N VAL A 531 19.48 -5.22 7.67
CA VAL A 531 19.65 -4.21 6.59
C VAL A 531 18.85 -2.93 6.87
N LEU A 532 17.73 -3.09 7.55
CA LEU A 532 16.84 -2.01 8.02
C LEU A 532 16.71 -2.14 9.53
N GLU A 533 16.94 -1.04 10.25
CA GLU A 533 16.95 -1.02 11.72
C GLU A 533 15.54 -0.99 12.33
N GLU A 534 14.55 -0.51 11.59
CA GLU A 534 13.16 -0.49 12.01
C GLU A 534 12.59 -1.93 12.07
N GLY A 535 11.56 -2.13 12.88
CA GLY A 535 10.90 -3.43 13.06
C GLY A 535 11.55 -4.28 14.15
N VAL A 536 10.87 -4.37 15.30
CA VAL A 536 11.38 -5.09 16.48
C VAL A 536 11.50 -6.58 16.21
N TRP A 537 10.48 -7.18 15.59
CA TRP A 537 10.47 -8.61 15.24
C TRP A 537 11.65 -8.98 14.35
N ARG A 538 11.77 -8.32 13.19
CA ARG A 538 12.84 -8.56 12.22
C ARG A 538 14.23 -8.41 12.85
N ARG A 539 14.44 -7.34 13.61
CA ARG A 539 15.71 -7.06 14.30
C ARG A 539 16.07 -8.14 15.29
N LEU A 540 15.12 -8.56 16.15
CA LEU A 540 15.37 -9.59 17.15
C LEU A 540 15.72 -10.94 16.52
N LEU A 541 15.01 -11.36 15.48
CA LEU A 541 15.29 -12.61 14.78
C LEU A 541 16.63 -12.56 14.03
N SER A 542 16.99 -11.41 13.43
CA SER A 542 18.30 -11.23 12.80
C SER A 542 19.44 -11.34 13.82
N HIS A 543 19.35 -10.68 14.98
CA HIS A 543 20.37 -10.76 16.03
C HIS A 543 20.45 -12.14 16.70
N ASN A 544 19.49 -13.00 16.48
CA ASN A 544 19.43 -14.35 17.01
C ASN A 544 19.25 -15.39 15.90
N CYS A 545 19.84 -15.17 14.73
CA CYS A 545 19.77 -16.08 13.60
C CYS A 545 20.34 -17.46 13.98
N GLY A 546 19.62 -18.54 13.74
CA GLY A 546 20.02 -19.90 14.11
C GLY A 546 19.76 -20.27 15.59
N THR A 547 19.09 -19.40 16.36
CA THR A 547 18.79 -19.73 17.77
C THR A 547 17.86 -20.94 17.89
N GLN A 548 18.15 -21.78 18.89
CA GLN A 548 17.26 -22.87 19.30
C GLN A 548 16.49 -22.52 20.59
N GLU A 549 16.80 -21.37 21.18
CA GLU A 549 16.19 -20.92 22.43
C GLU A 549 15.00 -20.00 22.15
N PRO A 550 13.93 -20.06 22.96
CA PRO A 550 12.81 -19.17 22.86
C PRO A 550 13.21 -17.69 23.03
N LEU A 551 12.65 -16.82 22.18
CA LEU A 551 12.82 -15.38 22.28
C LEU A 551 11.53 -14.76 22.81
N ASN A 552 11.66 -13.91 23.83
CA ASN A 552 10.55 -13.24 24.48
C ASN A 552 10.78 -11.73 24.47
N TRP A 553 9.76 -10.96 24.09
CA TRP A 553 9.80 -9.50 24.14
C TRP A 553 8.41 -8.91 24.33
N SER A 554 8.38 -7.63 24.61
CA SER A 554 7.13 -6.88 24.67
C SER A 554 7.24 -5.60 23.84
N LEU A 555 6.16 -5.23 23.17
CA LEU A 555 6.03 -4.02 22.38
C LEU A 555 4.60 -3.49 22.56
N ASP A 556 4.44 -2.22 22.91
CA ASP A 556 3.14 -1.52 23.02
C ASP A 556 2.08 -2.29 23.85
N ASN A 557 2.49 -2.82 25.02
CA ASN A 557 1.66 -3.64 25.91
C ASN A 557 1.22 -5.00 25.34
N ILE A 558 1.85 -5.45 24.26
CA ILE A 558 1.69 -6.80 23.72
C ILE A 558 2.93 -7.62 24.07
N ALA A 559 2.73 -8.82 24.58
CA ALA A 559 3.79 -9.81 24.84
C ALA A 559 3.90 -10.76 23.64
N TYR A 560 5.12 -11.01 23.22
CA TYR A 560 5.45 -11.91 22.11
C TYR A 560 6.38 -13.02 22.58
N VAL A 561 6.23 -14.18 22.00
CA VAL A 561 7.19 -15.27 22.12
C VAL A 561 7.39 -15.92 20.76
N ALA A 562 8.63 -16.09 20.33
CA ALA A 562 9.02 -16.97 19.23
C ALA A 562 9.67 -18.22 19.81
N MET A 563 9.22 -19.40 19.39
CA MET A 563 9.64 -20.68 19.97
C MET A 563 10.17 -21.60 18.86
N PRO A 564 11.46 -21.57 18.55
CA PRO A 564 12.05 -22.50 17.59
C PRO A 564 11.77 -23.96 17.98
N THR A 565 11.50 -24.79 16.99
CA THR A 565 11.31 -26.24 17.12
C THR A 565 12.28 -26.97 16.20
N GLU A 566 12.28 -28.31 16.22
CA GLU A 566 13.08 -29.12 15.30
C GLU A 566 12.76 -28.85 13.80
N ASP A 567 11.53 -28.40 13.52
CA ASP A 567 11.09 -28.05 12.16
C ASP A 567 11.47 -26.60 11.76
N THR A 568 11.98 -25.79 12.70
CA THR A 568 12.40 -24.42 12.43
C THR A 568 13.77 -24.42 11.77
N LEU A 569 13.87 -23.84 10.56
CA LEU A 569 15.13 -23.66 9.89
C LEU A 569 15.48 -22.19 9.76
N PHE A 570 16.73 -21.86 10.07
CA PHE A 570 17.32 -20.55 9.78
C PHE A 570 18.31 -20.67 8.63
N SER A 571 18.35 -19.65 7.79
CA SER A 571 19.25 -19.57 6.64
C SER A 571 19.96 -18.23 6.61
N LEU A 572 21.27 -18.25 6.38
CA LEU A 572 22.09 -17.06 6.27
C LEU A 572 22.54 -16.89 4.82
N SER A 573 22.08 -15.84 4.16
CA SER A 573 22.55 -15.43 2.83
C SER A 573 23.47 -14.22 2.95
N ASP A 574 24.42 -14.11 2.02
CA ASP A 574 25.27 -12.93 1.86
C ASP A 574 25.08 -12.35 0.46
N ASN A 575 24.62 -11.12 0.40
CA ASN A 575 24.50 -10.38 -0.85
C ASN A 575 25.46 -9.18 -0.82
N LYS A 576 26.64 -9.35 -1.43
CA LYS A 576 27.68 -8.30 -1.53
C LYS A 576 28.14 -7.75 -0.17
N GLY A 577 28.38 -8.65 0.79
CA GLY A 577 28.81 -8.30 2.15
C GLY A 577 27.67 -7.89 3.09
N GLN A 578 26.44 -8.01 2.65
CA GLN A 578 25.25 -7.73 3.44
C GLN A 578 24.56 -9.04 3.83
N GLN A 579 24.79 -9.47 5.06
CA GLN A 579 24.21 -10.70 5.60
C GLN A 579 22.72 -10.54 5.87
N ARG A 580 21.93 -11.58 5.60
CA ARG A 580 20.49 -11.62 5.81
C ARG A 580 20.09 -12.96 6.41
N CYS A 581 19.29 -12.91 7.47
CA CYS A 581 18.75 -14.08 8.15
C CYS A 581 17.31 -14.34 7.70
N SER A 582 17.08 -15.43 7.00
CA SER A 582 15.74 -15.95 6.71
C SER A 582 15.41 -17.08 7.68
N TYR A 583 14.12 -17.28 7.94
CA TYR A 583 13.66 -18.43 8.71
C TYR A 583 12.34 -18.98 8.17
N ILE A 584 12.11 -20.27 8.39
CA ILE A 584 10.85 -20.94 8.07
C ILE A 584 10.37 -21.76 9.28
N ASN A 585 9.07 -22.00 9.32
CA ASN A 585 8.38 -22.82 10.33
C ASN A 585 8.69 -22.38 11.78
N LEU A 586 8.67 -21.07 12.06
CA LEU A 586 8.88 -20.57 13.41
C LEU A 586 7.52 -20.37 14.10
N PRO A 587 7.16 -21.23 15.08
CA PRO A 587 5.99 -21.01 15.92
C PRO A 587 6.14 -19.75 16.77
N PHE A 588 5.03 -19.05 16.95
CA PHE A 588 4.99 -17.87 17.79
C PHE A 588 3.66 -17.73 18.53
N GLY A 589 3.72 -17.00 19.64
CA GLY A 589 2.55 -16.61 20.42
C GLY A 589 2.54 -15.12 20.71
N ILE A 590 1.35 -14.55 20.75
CA ILE A 590 1.11 -13.13 21.03
C ILE A 590 -0.04 -13.01 22.04
N GLU A 591 0.12 -12.10 23.01
CA GLU A 591 -0.87 -11.86 24.07
C GLU A 591 -0.86 -10.38 24.48
N ASN A 592 -2.05 -9.79 24.76
CA ASN A 592 -2.16 -8.46 25.40
C ASN A 592 -2.63 -8.55 26.86
#